data_99c93f9ff328de59a8b3611f4d7c7cba
#
_entry.id   99c93f9ff328de59a8b3611f4d7c7cba
#
_cell.length_a   1.000
_cell.length_b   1.000
_cell.length_c   1.000
_cell.angle_alpha   90.00
_cell.angle_beta   90.00
_cell.angle_gamma   90.00
#
_symmetry.space_group_name_H-M   'P 1'
#
loop_
_entity.id
_entity.type
_entity.pdbx_description
1 polymer ?
#
loop_
_entity_poly.entity_id
_entity_poly.type
_entity_poly.pdbx_seq_one_letter_code
_entity_poly.pdbx_strand_id
1 'polypeptide(L)'
;MYCLGGLTFLFFVLLVITGMMLAMYYKPSAAGAYDSVQEISTVVRYGWLIRGVHFYAANGMLIAAILHMLRVYFTGAYKKPRELNWVVGVGLGTLTLMAGFTGYVLRWDQEAVGAQGIGLGLASSIPGLGTIVTSIFWGNYDETIGHFFVGHVLLIPAVLILLMVFHFWMIRSHGIAEPL
;
A
#
# COMPACT_ATOMS: atom_id res chain seq x y z
N MET A 1 -14.72 19.80 -0.88
CA MET A 1 -13.42 19.19 -1.24
C MET A 1 -12.51 18.81 -0.05
N TYR A 2 -12.95 18.95 1.21
CA TYR A 2 -12.13 18.66 2.40
C TYR A 2 -12.10 17.19 2.83
N CYS A 3 -12.88 16.31 2.20
CA CYS A 3 -13.06 14.92 2.61
C CYS A 3 -12.06 13.92 1.99
N LEU A 4 -11.12 14.36 1.12
CA LEU A 4 -10.23 13.43 0.41
C LEU A 4 -9.36 12.60 1.36
N GLY A 5 -8.80 13.21 2.41
CA GLY A 5 -8.05 12.48 3.43
C GLY A 5 -8.92 11.46 4.19
N GLY A 6 -10.16 11.83 4.52
CA GLY A 6 -11.12 10.92 5.14
C GLY A 6 -11.54 9.77 4.20
N LEU A 7 -11.68 10.04 2.90
CA LEU A 7 -11.96 9.02 1.90
C LEU A 7 -10.78 8.03 1.75
N THR A 8 -9.54 8.55 1.73
CA THR A 8 -8.33 7.69 1.72
C THR A 8 -8.29 6.79 2.95
N PHE A 9 -8.62 7.34 4.13
CA PHE A 9 -8.69 6.56 5.36
C PHE A 9 -9.80 5.49 5.32
N LEU A 10 -10.97 5.80 4.77
CA LEU A 10 -12.05 4.82 4.59
C LEU A 10 -11.60 3.65 3.70
N PHE A 11 -10.95 3.94 2.58
CA PHE A 11 -10.38 2.89 1.73
C PHE A 11 -9.33 2.07 2.46
N PHE A 12 -8.47 2.70 3.28
CA PHE A 12 -7.50 1.96 4.09
C PHE A 12 -8.18 0.98 5.06
N VAL A 13 -9.24 1.39 5.75
CA VAL A 13 -9.99 0.50 6.66
C VAL A 13 -10.60 -0.67 5.88
N LEU A 14 -11.21 -0.43 4.71
CA LEU A 14 -11.73 -1.48 3.84
C LEU A 14 -10.63 -2.46 3.40
N LEU A 15 -9.45 -1.94 3.05
CA LEU A 15 -8.30 -2.75 2.65
C LEU A 15 -7.79 -3.63 3.78
N VAL A 16 -7.69 -3.11 5.00
CA VAL A 16 -7.29 -3.89 6.17
C VAL A 16 -8.27 -5.03 6.44
N ILE A 17 -9.57 -4.73 6.46
CA ILE A 17 -10.62 -5.75 6.72
C ILE A 17 -10.59 -6.83 5.63
N THR A 18 -10.64 -6.44 4.37
CA THR A 18 -10.66 -7.39 3.24
C THR A 18 -9.34 -8.13 3.10
N GLY A 19 -8.20 -7.46 3.36
CA GLY A 19 -6.87 -8.04 3.32
C GLY A 19 -6.67 -9.13 4.38
N MET A 20 -7.14 -8.93 5.61
CA MET A 20 -7.13 -9.96 6.65
C MET A 20 -7.95 -11.20 6.24
N MET A 21 -9.12 -11.00 5.61
CA MET A 21 -9.93 -12.11 5.13
C MET A 21 -9.25 -12.88 3.99
N LEU A 22 -8.59 -12.18 3.05
CA LEU A 22 -7.84 -12.81 1.96
C LEU A 22 -6.61 -13.56 2.46
N ALA A 23 -5.90 -13.01 3.44
CA ALA A 23 -4.70 -13.62 4.02
C ALA A 23 -4.96 -14.98 4.67
N MET A 24 -6.20 -15.27 5.10
CA MET A 24 -6.57 -16.57 5.68
C MET A 24 -6.53 -17.71 4.65
N TYR A 25 -6.67 -17.42 3.36
CA TYR A 25 -6.74 -18.40 2.28
C TYR A 25 -5.50 -18.36 1.36
N TYR A 26 -4.73 -17.29 1.42
CA TYR A 26 -3.58 -17.09 0.55
C TYR A 26 -2.40 -17.99 0.97
N LYS A 27 -1.73 -18.61 -0.02
CA LYS A 27 -0.55 -19.47 0.19
C LYS A 27 0.70 -18.74 -0.31
N PRO A 28 1.54 -18.17 0.58
CA PRO A 28 2.70 -17.35 0.20
C PRO A 28 3.90 -18.19 -0.23
N SER A 29 3.76 -18.92 -1.32
CA SER A 29 4.84 -19.72 -1.94
C SER A 29 4.77 -19.62 -3.46
N ALA A 30 5.91 -19.71 -4.13
CA ALA A 30 5.98 -19.65 -5.59
C ALA A 30 5.08 -20.69 -6.28
N ALA A 31 4.95 -21.89 -5.69
CA ALA A 31 4.12 -22.96 -6.22
C ALA A 31 2.62 -22.79 -5.93
N GLY A 32 2.24 -22.09 -4.85
CA GLY A 32 0.85 -22.05 -4.38
C GLY A 32 0.15 -20.69 -4.47
N ALA A 33 0.89 -19.61 -4.68
CA ALA A 33 0.34 -18.26 -4.64
C ALA A 33 -0.74 -18.04 -5.71
N TYR A 34 -0.42 -18.31 -6.97
CA TYR A 34 -1.36 -18.15 -8.08
C TYR A 34 -2.62 -19.00 -7.90
N ASP A 35 -2.44 -20.29 -7.59
CA ASP A 35 -3.56 -21.22 -7.41
C ASP A 35 -4.46 -20.80 -6.24
N SER A 36 -3.88 -20.32 -5.13
CA SER A 36 -4.66 -19.83 -3.99
C SER A 36 -5.50 -18.59 -4.33
N VAL A 37 -5.00 -17.68 -5.19
CA VAL A 37 -5.77 -16.55 -5.71
C VAL A 37 -6.93 -17.00 -6.60
N GLN A 38 -6.75 -18.02 -7.42
CA GLN A 38 -7.81 -18.62 -8.21
C GLN A 38 -8.85 -19.32 -7.31
N GLU A 39 -8.40 -20.11 -6.32
CA GLU A 39 -9.26 -20.76 -5.34
C GLU A 39 -10.12 -19.74 -4.56
N ILE A 40 -9.53 -18.65 -4.09
CA ILE A 40 -10.25 -17.54 -3.46
C ILE A 40 -11.35 -17.01 -4.39
N SER A 41 -11.05 -16.85 -5.67
CA SER A 41 -11.97 -16.21 -6.62
C SER A 41 -13.11 -17.12 -7.08
N THR A 42 -12.92 -18.46 -7.07
CA THR A 42 -13.85 -19.42 -7.69
C THR A 42 -14.49 -20.39 -6.72
N VAL A 43 -13.81 -20.74 -5.61
CA VAL A 43 -14.22 -21.81 -4.68
C VAL A 43 -14.67 -21.22 -3.34
N VAL A 44 -13.94 -20.26 -2.79
CA VAL A 44 -14.25 -19.66 -1.48
C VAL A 44 -15.57 -18.86 -1.56
N ARG A 45 -16.52 -19.18 -0.66
CA ARG A 45 -17.81 -18.49 -0.62
C ARG A 45 -17.60 -16.98 -0.43
N TYR A 46 -18.12 -16.17 -1.36
CA TYR A 46 -17.93 -14.71 -1.44
C TYR A 46 -16.48 -14.26 -1.62
N GLY A 47 -15.52 -15.16 -1.89
CA GLY A 47 -14.13 -14.80 -2.09
C GLY A 47 -13.92 -13.84 -3.26
N TRP A 48 -14.64 -14.04 -4.36
CA TRP A 48 -14.65 -13.13 -5.52
C TRP A 48 -15.07 -11.69 -5.13
N LEU A 49 -16.06 -11.55 -4.22
CA LEU A 49 -16.53 -10.25 -3.77
C LEU A 49 -15.49 -9.56 -2.87
N ILE A 50 -14.95 -10.30 -1.88
CA ILE A 50 -13.94 -9.77 -0.95
C ILE A 50 -12.70 -9.33 -1.72
N ARG A 51 -12.23 -10.17 -2.67
CA ARG A 51 -11.09 -9.83 -3.54
C ARG A 51 -11.41 -8.64 -4.46
N GLY A 52 -12.61 -8.58 -5.02
CA GLY A 52 -13.07 -7.45 -5.83
C GLY A 52 -13.08 -6.14 -5.03
N VAL A 53 -13.66 -6.14 -3.83
CA VAL A 53 -13.67 -4.97 -2.92
C VAL A 53 -12.24 -4.54 -2.60
N HIS A 54 -11.35 -5.49 -2.27
CA HIS A 54 -9.94 -5.20 -2.00
C HIS A 54 -9.26 -4.53 -3.19
N PHE A 55 -9.44 -5.07 -4.39
CA PHE A 55 -8.86 -4.53 -5.62
C PHE A 55 -9.35 -3.10 -5.93
N TYR A 56 -10.67 -2.88 -5.91
CA TYR A 56 -11.23 -1.55 -6.20
C TYR A 56 -10.94 -0.54 -5.11
N ALA A 57 -10.91 -0.96 -3.83
CA ALA A 57 -10.52 -0.11 -2.73
C ALA A 57 -9.03 0.32 -2.82
N ALA A 58 -8.14 -0.57 -3.28
CA ALA A 58 -6.73 -0.24 -3.49
C ALA A 58 -6.56 0.83 -4.58
N ASN A 59 -7.23 0.68 -5.72
CA ASN A 59 -7.23 1.69 -6.78
C ASN A 59 -7.85 3.01 -6.29
N GLY A 60 -8.97 2.93 -5.59
CA GLY A 60 -9.65 4.09 -5.00
C GLY A 60 -8.75 4.83 -3.99
N MET A 61 -8.03 4.10 -3.15
CA MET A 61 -7.09 4.68 -2.19
C MET A 61 -5.94 5.42 -2.88
N LEU A 62 -5.33 4.83 -3.91
CA LEU A 62 -4.26 5.47 -4.70
C LEU A 62 -4.74 6.78 -5.33
N ILE A 63 -5.89 6.75 -6.02
CA ILE A 63 -6.46 7.93 -6.65
C ILE A 63 -6.79 8.99 -5.60
N ALA A 64 -7.45 8.61 -4.51
CA ALA A 64 -7.82 9.55 -3.45
C ALA A 64 -6.60 10.16 -2.75
N ALA A 65 -5.53 9.38 -2.51
CA ALA A 65 -4.29 9.86 -1.92
C ALA A 65 -3.58 10.86 -2.84
N ILE A 66 -3.48 10.57 -4.13
CA ILE A 66 -2.88 11.49 -5.12
C ILE A 66 -3.68 12.80 -5.16
N LEU A 67 -5.00 12.74 -5.26
CA LEU A 67 -5.85 13.93 -5.28
C LEU A 67 -5.75 14.72 -3.96
N HIS A 68 -5.63 14.02 -2.83
CA HIS A 68 -5.42 14.65 -1.52
C HIS A 68 -4.09 15.41 -1.49
N MET A 69 -3.00 14.79 -1.93
CA MET A 69 -1.68 15.42 -1.99
C MET A 69 -1.66 16.62 -2.93
N LEU A 70 -2.24 16.49 -4.13
CA LEU A 70 -2.37 17.59 -5.09
C LEU A 70 -3.17 18.76 -4.51
N ARG A 71 -4.29 18.46 -3.83
CA ARG A 71 -5.07 19.49 -3.15
C ARG A 71 -4.24 20.24 -2.10
N VAL A 72 -3.53 19.52 -1.23
CA VAL A 72 -2.68 20.11 -0.19
C VAL A 72 -1.59 20.98 -0.82
N TYR A 73 -1.00 20.53 -1.92
CA TYR A 73 0.04 21.26 -2.64
C TYR A 73 -0.50 22.55 -3.28
N PHE A 74 -1.55 22.47 -4.10
CA PHE A 74 -2.08 23.62 -4.84
C PHE A 74 -2.73 24.67 -3.94
N THR A 75 -3.27 24.29 -2.79
CA THR A 75 -3.84 25.23 -1.82
C THR A 75 -2.80 25.79 -0.85
N GLY A 76 -1.53 25.39 -0.94
CA GLY A 76 -0.49 25.84 -0.01
C GLY A 76 -0.70 25.35 1.44
N ALA A 77 -1.57 24.37 1.66
CA ALA A 77 -1.92 23.86 2.99
C ALA A 77 -0.73 23.18 3.71
N TYR A 78 0.36 22.92 3.00
CA TYR A 78 1.62 22.39 3.53
C TYR A 78 2.51 23.46 4.21
N LYS A 79 2.21 24.76 4.03
CA LYS A 79 3.02 25.84 4.61
C LYS A 79 2.85 25.91 6.12
N LYS A 80 3.75 26.67 6.78
CA LYS A 80 3.76 26.86 8.25
C LYS A 80 2.37 27.01 8.84
N PRO A 81 2.08 26.29 9.93
CA PRO A 81 2.95 25.44 10.75
C PRO A 81 2.88 23.92 10.36
N ARG A 82 2.51 23.56 9.11
CA ARG A 82 2.11 22.21 8.69
C ARG A 82 3.16 21.48 7.84
N GLU A 83 4.41 21.98 7.77
CA GLU A 83 5.46 21.40 6.94
C GLU A 83 5.77 19.95 7.33
N LEU A 84 5.88 19.67 8.63
CA LEU A 84 6.15 18.31 9.10
C LEU A 84 4.99 17.36 8.74
N ASN A 85 3.76 17.84 8.84
CA ASN A 85 2.58 17.06 8.44
C ASN A 85 2.58 16.74 6.94
N TRP A 86 3.09 17.65 6.11
CA TRP A 86 3.30 17.42 4.68
C TRP A 86 4.33 16.32 4.43
N VAL A 87 5.50 16.39 5.10
CA VAL A 87 6.55 15.37 4.96
C VAL A 87 6.03 13.99 5.34
N VAL A 88 5.30 13.88 6.46
CA VAL A 88 4.65 12.63 6.87
C VAL A 88 3.60 12.18 5.84
N GLY A 89 2.84 13.12 5.28
CA GLY A 89 1.87 12.84 4.21
C GLY A 89 2.52 12.28 2.94
N VAL A 90 3.69 12.80 2.55
CA VAL A 90 4.48 12.26 1.43
C VAL A 90 4.95 10.84 1.75
N GLY A 91 5.42 10.58 2.97
CA GLY A 91 5.78 9.24 3.44
C GLY A 91 4.60 8.25 3.37
N LEU A 92 3.42 8.68 3.82
CA LEU A 92 2.17 7.90 3.68
C LEU A 92 1.83 7.60 2.21
N GLY A 93 1.93 8.58 1.32
CA GLY A 93 1.71 8.40 -0.11
C GLY A 93 2.69 7.40 -0.73
N THR A 94 3.98 7.49 -0.38
CA THR A 94 5.02 6.55 -0.83
C THR A 94 4.73 5.13 -0.37
N LEU A 95 4.38 4.94 0.91
CA LEU A 95 4.03 3.63 1.45
C LEU A 95 2.74 3.07 0.81
N THR A 96 1.78 3.92 0.46
CA THR A 96 0.57 3.51 -0.27
C THR A 96 0.91 2.98 -1.67
N LEU A 97 1.85 3.62 -2.37
CA LEU A 97 2.36 3.11 -3.66
C LEU A 97 3.09 1.78 -3.49
N MET A 98 3.93 1.65 -2.46
CA MET A 98 4.61 0.38 -2.14
C MET A 98 3.60 -0.72 -1.78
N ALA A 99 2.55 -0.42 -1.02
CA ALA A 99 1.47 -1.36 -0.74
C ALA A 99 0.77 -1.79 -2.04
N GLY A 100 0.47 -0.87 -2.94
CA GLY A 100 -0.11 -1.18 -4.25
C GLY A 100 0.79 -2.13 -5.06
N PHE A 101 2.09 -1.83 -5.14
CA PHE A 101 3.06 -2.66 -5.84
C PHE A 101 3.20 -4.05 -5.22
N THR A 102 3.40 -4.13 -3.91
CA THR A 102 3.56 -5.42 -3.22
C THR A 102 2.29 -6.27 -3.34
N GLY A 103 1.10 -5.68 -3.20
CA GLY A 103 -0.18 -6.37 -3.40
C GLY A 103 -0.40 -6.84 -4.85
N TYR A 104 0.07 -6.09 -5.83
CA TYR A 104 0.05 -6.51 -7.23
C TYR A 104 0.93 -7.75 -7.46
N VAL A 105 2.13 -7.78 -6.89
CA VAL A 105 3.05 -8.92 -6.98
C VAL A 105 2.45 -10.19 -6.35
N LEU A 106 1.65 -10.07 -5.30
CA LEU A 106 1.02 -11.23 -4.63
C LEU A 106 0.04 -12.02 -5.52
N ARG A 107 -0.40 -11.49 -6.67
CA ARG A 107 -1.18 -12.28 -7.64
C ARG A 107 -0.38 -13.45 -8.22
N TRP A 108 0.91 -13.30 -8.33
CA TRP A 108 1.89 -14.26 -8.82
C TRP A 108 1.57 -14.86 -10.21
N ASP A 109 0.82 -14.10 -11.04
CA ASP A 109 0.62 -14.40 -12.45
C ASP A 109 1.84 -13.92 -13.27
N GLN A 110 1.85 -14.21 -14.56
CA GLN A 110 2.96 -13.85 -15.45
C GLN A 110 3.28 -12.35 -15.43
N GLU A 111 2.27 -11.49 -15.37
CA GLU A 111 2.46 -10.04 -15.29
C GLU A 111 3.07 -9.62 -13.95
N ALA A 112 2.61 -10.21 -12.85
CA ALA A 112 3.12 -9.93 -11.51
C ALA A 112 4.59 -10.39 -11.36
N VAL A 113 4.95 -11.55 -11.92
CA VAL A 113 6.34 -12.05 -11.96
C VAL A 113 7.22 -11.12 -12.80
N GLY A 114 6.73 -10.62 -13.93
CA GLY A 114 7.44 -9.60 -14.72
C GLY A 114 7.64 -8.30 -13.95
N ALA A 115 6.59 -7.81 -13.27
CA ALA A 115 6.65 -6.58 -12.48
C ALA A 115 7.63 -6.68 -11.30
N GLN A 116 7.67 -7.83 -10.60
CA GLN A 116 8.64 -8.02 -9.52
C GLN A 116 10.09 -8.00 -10.03
N GLY A 117 10.35 -8.56 -11.23
CA GLY A 117 11.67 -8.51 -11.86
C GLY A 117 12.11 -7.07 -12.21
N ILE A 118 11.19 -6.25 -12.72
CA ILE A 118 11.43 -4.81 -12.95
C ILE A 118 11.70 -4.10 -11.61
N GLY A 119 10.89 -4.39 -10.60
CA GLY A 119 11.08 -3.84 -9.25
C GLY A 119 12.43 -4.20 -8.65
N LEU A 120 12.90 -5.43 -8.83
CA LEU A 120 14.24 -5.88 -8.43
C LEU A 120 15.33 -5.06 -9.13
N GLY A 121 15.22 -4.89 -10.46
CA GLY A 121 16.15 -4.08 -11.24
C GLY A 121 16.23 -2.63 -10.75
N LEU A 122 15.08 -2.00 -10.50
CA LEU A 122 15.01 -0.64 -9.97
C LEU A 122 15.60 -0.55 -8.56
N ALA A 123 15.22 -1.47 -7.66
CA ALA A 123 15.72 -1.49 -6.29
C ALA A 123 17.24 -1.71 -6.23
N SER A 124 17.80 -2.62 -7.05
CA SER A 124 19.23 -2.89 -7.12
C SER A 124 20.04 -1.70 -7.64
N SER A 125 19.42 -0.81 -8.43
CA SER A 125 20.07 0.38 -8.97
C SER A 125 20.23 1.53 -7.95
N ILE A 126 19.67 1.42 -6.72
CA ILE A 126 19.79 2.46 -5.69
C ILE A 126 21.22 2.48 -5.14
N PRO A 127 21.99 3.58 -5.31
CA PRO A 127 23.37 3.62 -4.85
C PRO A 127 23.48 3.42 -3.33
N GLY A 128 24.34 2.51 -2.90
CA GLY A 128 24.63 2.23 -1.49
C GLY A 128 23.55 1.45 -0.73
N LEU A 129 22.31 1.43 -1.18
CA LEU A 129 21.18 0.77 -0.49
C LEU A 129 20.60 -0.40 -1.28
N GLY A 130 20.89 -0.50 -2.58
CA GLY A 130 20.27 -1.49 -3.48
C GLY A 130 20.37 -2.92 -2.96
N THR A 131 21.57 -3.35 -2.57
CA THR A 131 21.81 -4.70 -2.04
C THR A 131 21.00 -4.96 -0.76
N ILE A 132 20.93 -4.00 0.15
CA ILE A 132 20.18 -4.13 1.41
C ILE A 132 18.67 -4.28 1.10
N VAL A 133 18.13 -3.38 0.27
CA VAL A 133 16.71 -3.40 -0.10
C VAL A 133 16.34 -4.71 -0.80
N THR A 134 17.17 -5.15 -1.75
CA THR A 134 16.88 -6.39 -2.49
C THR A 134 17.00 -7.63 -1.62
N SER A 135 17.96 -7.68 -0.69
CA SER A 135 18.09 -8.79 0.26
C SER A 135 16.89 -8.89 1.21
N ILE A 136 16.32 -7.77 1.64
CA ILE A 136 15.18 -7.76 2.55
C ILE A 136 13.88 -8.15 1.84
N PHE A 137 13.63 -7.62 0.63
CA PHE A 137 12.35 -7.78 -0.03
C PHE A 137 12.32 -8.92 -1.05
N TRP A 138 13.43 -9.23 -1.70
CA TRP A 138 13.46 -10.30 -2.71
C TRP A 138 14.05 -11.60 -2.21
N GLY A 139 15.16 -11.57 -1.44
CA GLY A 139 15.83 -12.80 -1.03
C GLY A 139 16.16 -13.71 -2.22
N ASN A 140 15.95 -15.03 -2.05
CA ASN A 140 15.97 -16.00 -3.16
C ASN A 140 14.60 -16.05 -3.85
N TYR A 141 14.51 -16.57 -5.08
CA TYR A 141 13.27 -16.62 -5.86
C TYR A 141 12.09 -17.26 -5.10
N ASP A 142 12.33 -18.38 -4.41
CA ASP A 142 11.29 -19.07 -3.64
C ASP A 142 10.86 -18.30 -2.37
N GLU A 143 11.72 -17.45 -1.85
CA GLU A 143 11.46 -16.61 -0.65
C GLU A 143 10.76 -15.31 -1.00
N THR A 144 10.93 -14.81 -2.23
CA THR A 144 10.43 -13.52 -2.69
C THR A 144 8.95 -13.32 -2.35
N ILE A 145 8.11 -14.30 -2.67
CA ILE A 145 6.67 -14.18 -2.44
C ILE A 145 6.31 -14.13 -0.95
N GLY A 146 7.05 -14.84 -0.12
CA GLY A 146 6.91 -14.80 1.34
C GLY A 146 7.29 -13.44 1.91
N HIS A 147 8.39 -12.85 1.44
CA HIS A 147 8.82 -11.52 1.85
C HIS A 147 7.81 -10.44 1.43
N PHE A 148 7.33 -10.50 0.19
CA PHE A 148 6.27 -9.59 -0.27
C PHE A 148 4.97 -9.77 0.51
N PHE A 149 4.61 -10.98 0.89
CA PHE A 149 3.43 -11.23 1.71
C PHE A 149 3.56 -10.60 3.10
N VAL A 150 4.66 -10.84 3.81
CA VAL A 150 4.91 -10.23 5.12
C VAL A 150 5.00 -8.71 5.00
N GLY A 151 5.67 -8.20 3.96
CA GLY A 151 5.77 -6.78 3.67
C GLY A 151 4.40 -6.14 3.48
N HIS A 152 3.55 -6.75 2.65
CA HIS A 152 2.22 -6.23 2.30
C HIS A 152 1.21 -6.34 3.43
N VAL A 153 1.17 -7.48 4.12
CA VAL A 153 0.12 -7.77 5.11
C VAL A 153 0.46 -7.22 6.49
N LEU A 154 1.74 -7.12 6.84
CA LEU A 154 2.17 -6.74 8.19
C LEU A 154 2.99 -5.45 8.21
N LEU A 155 4.16 -5.42 7.55
CA LEU A 155 5.12 -4.32 7.75
C LEU A 155 4.60 -2.99 7.22
N ILE A 156 4.17 -2.93 5.97
CA ILE A 156 3.67 -1.69 5.35
C ILE A 156 2.42 -1.18 6.07
N PRO A 157 1.37 -2.01 6.34
CA PRO A 157 0.22 -1.55 7.10
C PRO A 157 0.55 -1.08 8.52
N ALA A 158 1.47 -1.74 9.22
CA ALA A 158 1.88 -1.32 10.55
C ALA A 158 2.52 0.08 10.53
N VAL A 159 3.44 0.33 9.59
CA VAL A 159 4.08 1.64 9.43
C VAL A 159 3.07 2.69 8.97
N LEU A 160 2.14 2.35 8.06
CA LEU A 160 1.04 3.24 7.66
C LEU A 160 0.18 3.65 8.86
N ILE A 161 -0.19 2.72 9.74
CA ILE A 161 -0.98 3.02 10.95
C ILE A 161 -0.20 3.98 11.85
N LEU A 162 1.08 3.71 12.13
CA LEU A 162 1.91 4.59 12.97
C LEU A 162 2.00 6.01 12.40
N LEU A 163 2.28 6.13 11.11
CA LEU A 163 2.35 7.44 10.46
C LEU A 163 0.99 8.13 10.37
N MET A 164 -0.12 7.40 10.17
CA MET A 164 -1.46 7.97 10.18
C MET A 164 -1.85 8.51 11.55
N VAL A 165 -1.54 7.79 12.63
CA VAL A 165 -1.78 8.29 14.00
C VAL A 165 -1.04 9.61 14.21
N PHE A 166 0.24 9.67 13.81
CA PHE A 166 1.03 10.89 13.91
C PHE A 166 0.52 12.01 12.99
N HIS A 167 0.11 11.69 11.77
CA HIS A 167 -0.49 12.61 10.82
C HIS A 167 -1.78 13.24 11.36
N PHE A 168 -2.69 12.43 11.90
CA PHE A 168 -3.94 12.91 12.49
C PHE A 168 -3.71 13.71 13.78
N TRP A 169 -2.74 13.31 14.60
CA TRP A 169 -2.36 14.09 15.77
C TRP A 169 -1.88 15.49 15.39
N MET A 170 -1.04 15.62 14.35
CA MET A 170 -0.59 16.92 13.85
C MET A 170 -1.74 17.76 13.28
N ILE A 171 -2.69 17.14 12.55
CA ILE A 171 -3.89 17.85 12.07
C ILE A 171 -4.71 18.40 13.24
N ARG A 172 -4.88 17.61 14.30
CA ARG A 172 -5.60 18.03 15.48
C ARG A 172 -4.87 19.17 16.22
N SER A 173 -3.54 19.13 16.28
CA SER A 173 -2.73 20.13 17.00
C SER A 173 -2.62 21.47 16.25
N HIS A 174 -2.47 21.44 14.91
CA HIS A 174 -2.25 22.66 14.10
C HIS A 174 -3.52 23.16 13.39
N GLY A 175 -4.63 22.41 13.48
CA GLY A 175 -5.87 22.70 12.74
C GLY A 175 -5.75 22.39 11.23
N ILE A 176 -6.88 22.43 10.54
CA ILE A 176 -6.95 22.36 9.07
C ILE A 176 -6.61 23.72 8.46
N ALA A 177 -6.06 23.74 7.24
CA ALA A 177 -5.87 24.98 6.49
C ALA A 177 -7.23 25.58 6.13
N GLU A 178 -7.34 26.91 6.23
CA GLU A 178 -8.51 27.64 5.75
C GLU A 178 -8.71 27.42 4.23
N PRO A 179 -9.97 27.49 3.75
CA PRO A 179 -10.23 27.50 2.32
C PRO A 179 -9.59 28.74 1.67
N LEU A 180 -9.12 28.57 0.44
CA LEU A 180 -8.73 29.71 -0.41
C LEU A 180 -9.97 30.52 -0.78
#